data_6b348e7d9ec4f3121b82f0dbc2c82bb2
#
_entry.id   6b348e7d9ec4f3121b82f0dbc2c82bb2
#
_cell.length_a   1.000
_cell.length_b   1.000
_cell.length_c   1.000
_cell.angle_alpha   90.00
_cell.angle_beta   90.00
_cell.angle_gamma   90.00
#
_symmetry.space_group_name_H-M   'P 1'
#
loop_
_entity.id
_entity.type
_entity.pdbx_description
1 polymer ?
#
loop_
_entity_poly.entity_id
_entity_poly.type
_entity_poly.pdbx_seq_one_letter_code
_entity_poly.pdbx_strand_id
1 'polypeptide(L)'
;MTSRFEVRILLTAILFLIPITAGLTTFVLLEAKEDSLLSTSTNAYSPPKNIGGLVELVSESLVTIQCQDALGSGFSFGLDSYDLDNGFKFRSEAAQNAPSTIVTNHHVLEKCLTTNKVQVIGFGGKKYVGEILEVDEVNDLALVRIESEILELFGASYKPSPGYWTMALGSPHGLGGSVTFGNIINFDSPLVFHSASLSPGNSGGPLVENVGYIYGVNTGSKPIGQNFNISVGVNAFCDRLILCEKRKYWVDK
;
A
#
# COMPACT_ATOMS: atom_id res chain seq x y z
N MET A 1 62.54 -35.58 -27.02
CA MET A 1 61.51 -35.14 -27.97
C MET A 1 60.08 -35.11 -27.32
N THR A 2 59.97 -35.23 -26.03
CA THR A 2 58.72 -35.36 -25.27
C THR A 2 58.24 -34.07 -24.57
N SER A 3 59.06 -33.02 -24.50
CA SER A 3 58.71 -31.86 -23.67
C SER A 3 57.81 -30.79 -24.35
N ARG A 4 57.70 -30.77 -25.65
CA ARG A 4 56.89 -29.75 -26.36
C ARG A 4 55.40 -30.14 -26.52
N PHE A 5 55.08 -31.42 -26.41
CA PHE A 5 53.70 -31.89 -26.56
C PHE A 5 52.91 -31.74 -25.24
N GLU A 6 53.57 -32.04 -24.13
CA GLU A 6 52.93 -31.92 -22.80
C GLU A 6 52.65 -30.47 -22.40
N VAL A 7 53.56 -29.54 -22.75
CA VAL A 7 53.36 -28.11 -22.48
C VAL A 7 52.19 -27.50 -23.28
N ARG A 8 51.96 -28.01 -24.51
CA ARG A 8 50.81 -27.55 -25.32
C ARG A 8 49.47 -28.07 -24.79
N ILE A 9 49.42 -29.31 -24.27
CA ILE A 9 48.21 -29.86 -23.67
C ILE A 9 47.90 -29.14 -22.34
N LEU A 10 48.92 -28.84 -21.53
CA LEU A 10 48.71 -28.06 -20.30
C LEU A 10 48.23 -26.63 -20.57
N LEU A 11 48.82 -25.95 -21.58
CA LEU A 11 48.41 -24.58 -21.95
C LEU A 11 46.99 -24.53 -22.54
N THR A 12 46.59 -25.53 -23.34
CA THR A 12 45.21 -25.60 -23.84
C THR A 12 44.21 -25.95 -22.75
N ALA A 13 44.54 -26.81 -21.80
CA ALA A 13 43.68 -27.13 -20.65
C ALA A 13 43.48 -25.89 -19.73
N ILE A 14 44.53 -25.10 -19.51
CA ILE A 14 44.45 -23.87 -18.73
C ILE A 14 43.59 -22.79 -19.45
N LEU A 15 43.70 -22.67 -20.77
CA LEU A 15 42.93 -21.71 -21.57
C LEU A 15 41.43 -22.07 -21.64
N PHE A 16 41.04 -23.32 -21.50
CA PHE A 16 39.63 -23.74 -21.44
C PHE A 16 39.05 -23.72 -20.02
N LEU A 17 39.88 -23.86 -18.97
CA LEU A 17 39.42 -23.84 -17.58
C LEU A 17 39.16 -22.39 -17.06
N ILE A 18 39.92 -21.39 -17.53
CA ILE A 18 39.77 -20.00 -17.10
C ILE A 18 38.38 -19.44 -17.44
N PRO A 19 37.79 -19.59 -18.65
CA PRO A 19 36.47 -19.09 -18.94
C PRO A 19 35.35 -19.83 -18.20
N ILE A 20 35.55 -21.15 -17.88
CA ILE A 20 34.58 -21.93 -17.12
C ILE A 20 34.55 -21.49 -15.65
N THR A 21 35.72 -21.27 -15.04
CA THR A 21 35.79 -20.78 -13.64
C THR A 21 35.33 -19.32 -13.53
N ALA A 22 35.65 -18.47 -14.51
CA ALA A 22 35.16 -17.09 -14.54
C ALA A 22 33.62 -17.03 -14.76
N GLY A 23 33.08 -17.92 -15.60
CA GLY A 23 31.64 -18.07 -15.78
C GLY A 23 30.92 -18.58 -14.53
N LEU A 24 31.50 -19.58 -13.85
CA LEU A 24 30.94 -20.10 -12.60
C LEU A 24 30.98 -19.05 -11.45
N THR A 25 32.09 -18.32 -11.32
CA THR A 25 32.21 -17.29 -10.29
C THR A 25 31.29 -16.09 -10.55
N THR A 26 31.09 -15.68 -11.80
CA THR A 26 30.10 -14.65 -12.14
C THR A 26 28.66 -15.13 -11.93
N PHE A 27 28.36 -16.39 -12.25
CA PHE A 27 27.03 -16.97 -11.99
C PHE A 27 26.74 -17.07 -10.49
N VAL A 28 27.68 -17.58 -9.69
CA VAL A 28 27.55 -17.65 -8.23
C VAL A 28 27.47 -16.26 -7.59
N LEU A 29 28.18 -15.26 -8.13
CA LEU A 29 28.09 -13.87 -7.63
C LEU A 29 26.77 -13.20 -8.04
N LEU A 30 26.18 -13.58 -9.17
CA LEU A 30 24.86 -13.11 -9.59
C LEU A 30 23.75 -13.73 -8.73
N GLU A 31 23.79 -15.04 -8.49
CA GLU A 31 22.85 -15.70 -7.57
C GLU A 31 22.98 -15.17 -6.14
N ALA A 32 24.21 -15.00 -5.63
CA ALA A 32 24.43 -14.43 -4.30
C ALA A 32 23.95 -12.95 -4.21
N LYS A 33 23.96 -12.23 -5.32
CA LYS A 33 23.43 -10.86 -5.40
C LYS A 33 21.90 -10.85 -5.49
N GLU A 34 21.30 -11.78 -6.21
CA GLU A 34 19.83 -11.96 -6.21
C GLU A 34 19.33 -12.46 -4.85
N ASP A 35 19.99 -13.44 -4.23
CA ASP A 35 19.65 -13.91 -2.88
C ASP A 35 19.84 -12.79 -1.84
N SER A 36 20.81 -11.90 -1.98
CA SER A 36 20.98 -10.74 -1.09
C SER A 36 19.94 -9.66 -1.31
N LEU A 37 19.32 -9.59 -2.48
CA LEU A 37 18.21 -8.68 -2.78
C LEU A 37 16.87 -9.28 -2.34
N LEU A 38 16.70 -10.60 -2.38
CA LEU A 38 15.51 -11.33 -1.94
C LEU A 38 15.53 -11.68 -0.44
N SER A 39 16.70 -11.69 0.20
CA SER A 39 16.90 -12.01 1.62
C SER A 39 16.79 -10.79 2.55
N THR A 40 16.02 -9.77 2.20
CA THR A 40 15.60 -8.78 3.18
C THR A 40 14.21 -9.14 3.69
N SER A 41 14.13 -10.12 4.56
CA SER A 41 13.00 -10.23 5.47
C SER A 41 12.87 -8.85 6.16
N THR A 42 11.92 -8.05 5.69
CA THR A 42 11.65 -6.74 6.28
C THR A 42 11.10 -6.99 7.66
N ASN A 43 11.89 -6.61 8.68
CA ASN A 43 11.44 -6.70 10.05
C ASN A 43 10.27 -5.70 10.23
N ALA A 44 9.06 -6.20 10.42
CA ALA A 44 7.87 -5.37 10.57
C ALA A 44 7.95 -4.35 11.73
N TYR A 45 8.86 -4.56 12.69
CA TYR A 45 9.10 -3.63 13.80
C TYR A 45 10.01 -2.45 13.43
N SER A 46 10.58 -2.45 12.24
CA SER A 46 11.55 -1.43 11.81
C SER A 46 11.03 -0.66 10.62
N PRO A 47 11.41 0.63 10.47
CA PRO A 47 11.13 1.36 9.24
C PRO A 47 11.80 0.69 8.04
N PRO A 48 11.30 0.91 6.81
CA PRO A 48 11.95 0.42 5.60
C PRO A 48 13.33 1.06 5.39
N LYS A 49 14.22 0.35 4.70
CA LYS A 49 15.55 0.91 4.36
C LYS A 49 15.44 2.17 3.49
N ASN A 50 14.46 2.23 2.61
CA ASN A 50 14.19 3.38 1.74
C ASN A 50 12.85 4.02 2.10
N ILE A 51 12.81 4.75 3.21
CA ILE A 51 11.61 5.49 3.65
C ILE A 51 11.18 6.51 2.58
N GLY A 52 12.13 7.24 1.98
CA GLY A 52 11.85 8.25 0.97
C GLY A 52 11.11 7.67 -0.25
N GLY A 53 11.58 6.53 -0.77
CA GLY A 53 10.93 5.86 -1.88
C GLY A 53 9.53 5.32 -1.52
N LEU A 54 9.34 4.84 -0.28
CA LEU A 54 8.00 4.43 0.16
C LEU A 54 7.05 5.63 0.27
N VAL A 55 7.52 6.76 0.82
CA VAL A 55 6.73 8.00 0.90
C VAL A 55 6.34 8.48 -0.50
N GLU A 56 7.27 8.49 -1.44
CA GLU A 56 7.03 8.88 -2.84
C GLU A 56 5.96 7.99 -3.48
N LEU A 57 6.15 6.67 -3.42
CA LEU A 57 5.20 5.68 -3.95
C LEU A 57 3.77 5.91 -3.41
N VAL A 58 3.63 6.02 -2.10
CA VAL A 58 2.29 6.18 -1.49
C VAL A 58 1.71 7.56 -1.77
N SER A 59 2.55 8.60 -1.86
CA SER A 59 2.08 9.96 -2.17
C SER A 59 1.49 10.08 -3.58
N GLU A 60 1.97 9.31 -4.55
CA GLU A 60 1.41 9.31 -5.91
C GLU A 60 0.00 8.71 -5.98
N SER A 61 -0.36 7.82 -5.05
CA SER A 61 -1.70 7.26 -4.94
C SER A 61 -2.66 8.14 -4.11
N LEU A 62 -2.10 9.06 -3.30
CA LEU A 62 -2.87 9.89 -2.38
C LEU A 62 -3.64 10.98 -3.12
N VAL A 63 -4.88 11.20 -2.68
CA VAL A 63 -5.72 12.29 -3.17
C VAL A 63 -6.28 13.11 -2.01
N THR A 64 -6.51 14.40 -2.26
CA THR A 64 -7.36 15.24 -1.42
C THR A 64 -8.78 15.15 -1.93
N ILE A 65 -9.73 14.93 -1.03
CA ILE A 65 -11.16 14.96 -1.34
C ILE A 65 -11.75 16.23 -0.78
N GLN A 66 -12.40 16.99 -1.65
CA GLN A 66 -13.13 18.20 -1.28
C GLN A 66 -14.61 18.00 -1.52
N CYS A 67 -15.38 17.98 -0.45
CA CYS A 67 -16.82 17.90 -0.45
C CYS A 67 -17.40 19.18 0.17
N GLN A 68 -17.82 20.12 -0.68
CA GLN A 68 -18.22 21.48 -0.27
C GLN A 68 -17.08 22.16 0.52
N ASP A 69 -17.33 22.46 1.81
CA ASP A 69 -16.36 23.05 2.77
C ASP A 69 -15.56 21.99 3.55
N ALA A 70 -15.91 20.72 3.44
CA ALA A 70 -15.17 19.63 4.06
C ALA A 70 -13.98 19.21 3.21
N LEU A 71 -12.85 18.96 3.88
CA LEU A 71 -11.63 18.42 3.28
C LEU A 71 -11.26 17.11 3.98
N GLY A 72 -10.88 16.14 3.18
CA GLY A 72 -10.35 14.87 3.64
C GLY A 72 -9.35 14.31 2.64
N SER A 73 -8.96 13.08 2.85
CA SER A 73 -8.04 12.32 2.03
C SER A 73 -8.72 11.12 1.39
N GLY A 74 -8.09 10.54 0.42
CA GLY A 74 -8.37 9.24 -0.15
C GLY A 74 -7.10 8.71 -0.79
N PHE A 75 -7.15 7.48 -1.24
CA PHE A 75 -6.06 6.88 -2.01
C PHE A 75 -6.61 5.92 -3.05
N SER A 76 -5.92 5.82 -4.18
CA SER A 76 -6.26 4.85 -5.22
C SER A 76 -5.88 3.46 -4.75
N PHE A 77 -6.84 2.54 -4.79
CA PHE A 77 -6.69 1.16 -4.33
C PHE A 77 -7.11 0.18 -5.41
N GLY A 78 -6.22 -0.75 -5.73
CA GLY A 78 -6.44 -1.83 -6.67
C GLY A 78 -6.39 -3.21 -5.99
N LEU A 79 -6.96 -4.21 -6.66
CA LEU A 79 -6.81 -5.61 -6.31
C LEU A 79 -5.70 -6.20 -7.19
N ASP A 80 -4.69 -6.80 -6.59
CA ASP A 80 -3.61 -7.43 -7.32
C ASP A 80 -4.04 -8.76 -7.98
N SER A 81 -3.17 -9.35 -8.78
CA SER A 81 -3.46 -10.62 -9.47
C SER A 81 -3.75 -11.76 -8.49
N TYR A 82 -3.10 -11.76 -7.32
CA TYR A 82 -3.35 -12.75 -6.29
C TYR A 82 -4.76 -12.61 -5.70
N ASP A 83 -5.20 -11.38 -5.43
CA ASP A 83 -6.55 -11.12 -4.93
C ASP A 83 -7.60 -11.57 -5.96
N LEU A 84 -7.43 -11.20 -7.23
CA LEU A 84 -8.34 -11.58 -8.32
C LEU A 84 -8.40 -13.09 -8.52
N ASP A 85 -7.27 -13.80 -8.48
CA ASP A 85 -7.17 -15.26 -8.60
C ASP A 85 -7.85 -15.99 -7.42
N ASN A 86 -7.93 -15.35 -6.26
CA ASN A 86 -8.63 -15.86 -5.09
C ASN A 86 -10.11 -15.43 -5.01
N GLY A 87 -10.64 -14.80 -6.06
CA GLY A 87 -12.04 -14.45 -6.17
C GLY A 87 -12.43 -13.15 -5.45
N PHE A 88 -11.44 -12.32 -5.06
CA PHE A 88 -11.72 -10.98 -4.57
C PHE A 88 -12.12 -10.08 -5.73
N LYS A 89 -13.11 -9.24 -5.52
CA LYS A 89 -13.56 -8.23 -6.49
C LYS A 89 -14.26 -7.10 -5.77
N PHE A 90 -14.25 -5.91 -6.35
CA PHE A 90 -15.10 -4.85 -5.86
C PHE A 90 -16.57 -5.29 -5.93
N ARG A 91 -17.35 -4.92 -4.93
CA ARG A 91 -18.77 -5.23 -4.87
C ARG A 91 -19.54 -4.49 -5.97
N SER A 92 -19.15 -3.25 -6.22
CA SER A 92 -19.67 -2.45 -7.33
C SER A 92 -18.97 -2.80 -8.64
N GLU A 93 -19.72 -3.16 -9.66
CA GLU A 93 -19.20 -3.35 -11.01
C GLU A 93 -18.58 -2.05 -11.56
N ALA A 94 -19.15 -0.89 -11.20
CA ALA A 94 -18.60 0.41 -11.56
C ALA A 94 -17.22 0.66 -10.92
N ALA A 95 -16.98 0.18 -9.69
CA ALA A 95 -15.66 0.23 -9.07
C ALA A 95 -14.67 -0.73 -9.74
N GLN A 96 -15.12 -1.94 -10.10
CA GLN A 96 -14.28 -2.94 -10.77
C GLN A 96 -13.79 -2.48 -12.16
N ASN A 97 -14.60 -1.69 -12.86
CA ASN A 97 -14.31 -1.22 -14.22
C ASN A 97 -13.85 0.25 -14.27
N ALA A 98 -13.65 0.90 -13.11
CA ALA A 98 -13.15 2.27 -13.06
C ALA A 98 -11.68 2.33 -13.48
N PRO A 99 -11.22 3.38 -14.18
CA PRO A 99 -9.80 3.64 -14.38
C PRO A 99 -9.03 3.78 -13.06
N SER A 100 -9.65 4.35 -12.03
CA SER A 100 -9.16 4.29 -10.65
C SER A 100 -10.31 4.32 -9.65
N THR A 101 -10.19 3.47 -8.62
CA THR A 101 -11.11 3.42 -7.48
C THR A 101 -10.42 3.99 -6.25
N ILE A 102 -11.00 5.05 -5.70
CA ILE A 102 -10.50 5.75 -4.52
C ILE A 102 -11.22 5.24 -3.28
N VAL A 103 -10.47 4.81 -2.28
CA VAL A 103 -10.97 4.51 -0.93
C VAL A 103 -10.86 5.76 -0.06
N THR A 104 -11.89 6.03 0.72
CA THR A 104 -11.95 7.15 1.68
C THR A 104 -12.90 6.82 2.83
N ASN A 105 -13.11 7.77 3.76
CA ASN A 105 -14.14 7.64 4.78
C ASN A 105 -15.51 8.13 4.29
N HIS A 106 -16.58 7.54 4.82
CA HIS A 106 -17.96 7.99 4.60
C HIS A 106 -18.17 9.44 5.05
N HIS A 107 -17.73 9.81 6.26
CA HIS A 107 -17.93 11.15 6.81
C HIS A 107 -17.27 12.26 5.96
N VAL A 108 -16.23 11.95 5.19
CA VAL A 108 -15.59 12.90 4.25
C VAL A 108 -16.56 13.26 3.11
N LEU A 109 -17.45 12.34 2.74
CA LEU A 109 -18.38 12.48 1.62
C LEU A 109 -19.80 12.90 2.02
N GLU A 110 -20.10 12.96 3.32
CA GLU A 110 -21.46 13.10 3.85
C GLU A 110 -22.25 14.23 3.19
N LYS A 111 -21.64 15.41 3.05
CA LYS A 111 -22.28 16.58 2.42
C LYS A 111 -22.48 16.46 0.90
N CYS A 112 -21.84 15.48 0.25
CA CYS A 112 -21.88 15.28 -1.21
C CYS A 112 -22.76 14.10 -1.63
N LEU A 113 -23.30 13.33 -0.70
CA LEU A 113 -24.12 12.16 -1.00
C LEU A 113 -25.35 12.48 -1.87
N THR A 114 -25.96 13.66 -1.68
CA THR A 114 -27.13 14.09 -2.46
C THR A 114 -26.80 14.38 -3.92
N THR A 115 -25.59 14.86 -4.21
CA THR A 115 -25.14 15.18 -5.57
C THR A 115 -24.46 14.01 -6.25
N ASN A 116 -24.07 12.99 -5.47
CA ASN A 116 -23.27 11.84 -5.87
C ASN A 116 -21.93 12.21 -6.53
N LYS A 117 -21.44 13.45 -6.33
CA LYS A 117 -20.21 13.96 -6.93
C LYS A 117 -19.35 14.69 -5.93
N VAL A 118 -18.04 14.52 -6.07
CA VAL A 118 -17.04 15.12 -5.20
C VAL A 118 -15.85 15.60 -6.03
N GLN A 119 -15.14 16.64 -5.58
CA GLN A 119 -13.88 17.04 -6.20
C GLN A 119 -12.76 16.19 -5.63
N VAL A 120 -11.97 15.59 -6.50
CA VAL A 120 -10.77 14.82 -6.18
C VAL A 120 -9.56 15.58 -6.71
N ILE A 121 -8.55 15.79 -5.89
CA ILE A 121 -7.32 16.49 -6.25
C ILE A 121 -6.17 15.49 -6.05
N GLY A 122 -5.58 15.05 -7.14
CA GLY A 122 -4.47 14.09 -7.15
C GLY A 122 -3.11 14.74 -6.89
N PHE A 123 -2.10 13.91 -6.88
CA PHE A 123 -0.70 14.33 -6.79
C PHE A 123 -0.39 15.41 -7.84
N GLY A 124 0.39 16.42 -7.47
CA GLY A 124 0.66 17.56 -8.36
C GLY A 124 -0.49 18.54 -8.55
N GLY A 125 -1.61 18.40 -7.81
CA GLY A 125 -2.74 19.33 -7.83
C GLY A 125 -3.71 19.16 -8.99
N LYS A 126 -3.63 18.08 -9.75
CA LYS A 126 -4.56 17.78 -10.85
C LYS A 126 -5.96 17.48 -10.29
N LYS A 127 -6.97 18.13 -10.85
CA LYS A 127 -8.35 18.05 -10.37
C LYS A 127 -9.20 17.12 -11.24
N TYR A 128 -10.03 16.32 -10.57
CA TYR A 128 -10.96 15.39 -11.19
C TYR A 128 -12.35 15.54 -10.55
N VAL A 129 -13.37 15.09 -11.25
CA VAL A 129 -14.71 14.88 -10.70
C VAL A 129 -14.81 13.41 -10.34
N GLY A 130 -15.03 13.15 -9.05
CA GLY A 130 -15.29 11.81 -8.55
C GLY A 130 -16.78 11.53 -8.44
N GLU A 131 -17.18 10.30 -8.72
CA GLU A 131 -18.52 9.77 -8.50
C GLU A 131 -18.50 8.84 -7.29
N ILE A 132 -19.39 9.08 -6.33
CA ILE A 132 -19.54 8.24 -5.14
C ILE A 132 -20.23 6.94 -5.58
N LEU A 133 -19.59 5.79 -5.37
CA LEU A 133 -20.10 4.49 -5.78
C LEU A 133 -20.79 3.75 -4.66
N GLU A 134 -20.12 3.65 -3.52
CA GLU A 134 -20.59 2.92 -2.36
C GLU A 134 -20.19 3.62 -1.07
N VAL A 135 -21.01 3.47 -0.05
CA VAL A 135 -20.74 3.94 1.31
C VAL A 135 -21.06 2.84 2.32
N ASP A 136 -20.20 2.71 3.31
CA ASP A 136 -20.40 1.90 4.50
C ASP A 136 -20.38 2.84 5.72
N GLU A 137 -21.56 3.26 6.12
CA GLU A 137 -21.74 4.18 7.24
C GLU A 137 -21.33 3.56 8.59
N VAL A 138 -21.44 2.24 8.71
CA VAL A 138 -21.13 1.49 9.94
C VAL A 138 -19.62 1.47 10.20
N ASN A 139 -18.83 1.22 9.16
CA ASN A 139 -17.36 1.19 9.25
C ASN A 139 -16.71 2.51 8.83
N ASP A 140 -17.50 3.54 8.52
CA ASP A 140 -17.00 4.84 8.05
C ASP A 140 -16.09 4.71 6.82
N LEU A 141 -16.53 3.96 5.79
CA LEU A 141 -15.80 3.74 4.55
C LEU A 141 -16.63 4.14 3.33
N ALA A 142 -15.96 4.50 2.24
CA ALA A 142 -16.61 4.78 0.98
C ALA A 142 -15.69 4.53 -0.22
N LEU A 143 -16.30 4.33 -1.40
CA LEU A 143 -15.64 4.23 -2.70
C LEU A 143 -16.06 5.38 -3.60
N VAL A 144 -15.08 5.97 -4.26
CA VAL A 144 -15.26 7.01 -5.28
C VAL A 144 -14.50 6.56 -6.54
N ARG A 145 -15.17 6.61 -7.70
CA ARG A 145 -14.48 6.41 -8.97
C ARG A 145 -14.08 7.72 -9.61
N ILE A 146 -12.99 7.70 -10.35
CA ILE A 146 -12.59 8.79 -11.26
C ILE A 146 -12.28 8.23 -12.64
N GLU A 147 -12.52 9.04 -13.68
CA GLU A 147 -12.26 8.70 -15.07
C GLU A 147 -10.81 9.06 -15.47
N SER A 148 -9.84 8.64 -14.66
CA SER A 148 -8.42 8.86 -14.91
C SER A 148 -7.59 7.89 -14.10
N GLU A 149 -6.50 7.43 -14.67
CA GLU A 149 -5.55 6.57 -13.96
C GLU A 149 -4.74 7.37 -12.95
N ILE A 150 -4.69 6.87 -11.72
CA ILE A 150 -3.81 7.28 -10.63
C ILE A 150 -3.07 6.01 -10.18
N LEU A 151 -1.83 6.15 -9.71
CA LEU A 151 -1.08 5.02 -9.16
C LEU A 151 -1.89 4.33 -8.07
N GLU A 152 -2.13 3.03 -8.21
CA GLU A 152 -2.88 2.25 -7.25
C GLU A 152 -1.96 1.63 -6.21
N LEU A 153 -2.39 1.63 -4.96
CA LEU A 153 -1.78 0.82 -3.91
C LEU A 153 -2.40 -0.57 -3.94
N PHE A 154 -1.55 -1.56 -4.00
CA PHE A 154 -1.94 -2.97 -3.99
C PHE A 154 -1.49 -3.63 -2.70
N GLY A 155 -2.24 -4.66 -2.32
CA GLY A 155 -1.92 -5.48 -1.17
C GLY A 155 -2.42 -4.88 0.15
N ALA A 156 -2.94 -5.76 0.96
CA ALA A 156 -3.52 -5.46 2.24
C ALA A 156 -2.87 -6.31 3.33
N SER A 157 -2.61 -5.72 4.47
CA SER A 157 -2.05 -6.39 5.65
C SER A 157 -3.14 -6.52 6.72
N TYR A 158 -3.58 -7.75 6.96
CA TYR A 158 -4.79 -8.05 7.74
C TYR A 158 -4.56 -8.27 9.23
N LYS A 159 -3.31 -8.41 9.65
CA LYS A 159 -2.95 -8.69 11.04
C LYS A 159 -1.85 -7.76 11.55
N PRO A 160 -2.13 -6.46 11.68
CA PRO A 160 -1.18 -5.57 12.34
C PRO A 160 -0.99 -6.02 13.79
N SER A 161 0.26 -6.23 14.19
CA SER A 161 0.59 -6.61 15.56
C SER A 161 1.16 -5.43 16.34
N PRO A 162 0.92 -5.34 17.66
CA PRO A 162 1.50 -4.29 18.48
C PRO A 162 3.02 -4.18 18.31
N GLY A 163 3.49 -2.96 18.13
CA GLY A 163 4.90 -2.65 17.88
C GLY A 163 5.29 -2.57 16.39
N TYR A 164 4.50 -3.09 15.46
CA TYR A 164 4.80 -2.97 14.02
C TYR A 164 4.89 -1.51 13.61
N TRP A 165 5.90 -1.20 12.81
CA TRP A 165 6.07 0.13 12.25
C TRP A 165 4.94 0.47 11.28
N THR A 166 4.53 1.73 11.28
CA THR A 166 3.49 2.22 10.38
C THR A 166 3.71 3.67 9.96
N MET A 167 3.17 4.01 8.82
CA MET A 167 3.16 5.34 8.22
C MET A 167 1.71 5.72 7.90
N ALA A 168 1.27 6.88 8.37
CA ALA A 168 -0.01 7.45 8.02
C ALA A 168 0.20 8.63 7.05
N LEU A 169 -0.52 8.64 5.94
CA LEU A 169 -0.52 9.73 4.98
C LEU A 169 -1.90 10.38 4.92
N GLY A 170 -1.91 11.65 4.50
CA GLY A 170 -3.13 12.39 4.29
C GLY A 170 -2.88 13.80 3.78
N SER A 171 -3.95 14.56 3.68
CA SER A 171 -3.95 15.95 3.23
C SER A 171 -4.51 16.88 4.32
N PRO A 172 -3.81 17.02 5.47
CA PRO A 172 -4.28 17.86 6.56
C PRO A 172 -4.40 19.31 6.09
N HIS A 173 -5.53 19.93 6.40
CA HIS A 173 -5.81 21.30 6.00
C HIS A 173 -5.66 21.60 4.49
N GLY A 174 -5.81 20.58 3.63
CA GLY A 174 -5.59 20.70 2.19
C GLY A 174 -4.12 20.74 1.75
N LEU A 175 -3.19 20.46 2.68
CA LEU A 175 -1.77 20.26 2.39
C LEU A 175 -1.55 18.82 1.92
N GLY A 176 -1.56 18.60 0.62
CA GLY A 176 -1.34 17.26 0.05
C GLY A 176 0.00 16.66 0.46
N GLY A 177 0.00 15.35 0.78
CA GLY A 177 1.21 14.59 1.02
C GLY A 177 1.84 14.75 2.41
N SER A 178 1.08 15.11 3.44
CA SER A 178 1.56 15.07 4.82
C SER A 178 1.75 13.62 5.29
N VAL A 179 2.88 13.37 5.94
CA VAL A 179 3.30 12.03 6.38
C VAL A 179 3.64 12.05 7.86
N THR A 180 3.15 11.06 8.60
CA THR A 180 3.53 10.82 9.99
C THR A 180 3.92 9.36 10.19
N PHE A 181 4.83 9.11 11.13
CA PHE A 181 5.34 7.78 11.42
C PHE A 181 4.97 7.38 12.85
N GLY A 182 4.81 6.09 13.07
CA GLY A 182 4.50 5.55 14.36
C GLY A 182 4.58 4.03 14.39
N ASN A 183 3.92 3.45 15.39
CA ASN A 183 3.80 2.01 15.54
C ASN A 183 2.35 1.63 15.80
N ILE A 184 2.00 0.40 15.46
CA ILE A 184 0.73 -0.19 15.88
C ILE A 184 0.75 -0.34 17.41
N ILE A 185 -0.31 0.13 18.05
CA ILE A 185 -0.48 0.03 19.51
C ILE A 185 -1.33 -1.20 19.83
N ASN A 186 -2.44 -1.37 19.08
CA ASN A 186 -3.34 -2.49 19.25
C ASN A 186 -4.16 -2.72 17.96
N PHE A 187 -4.72 -3.90 17.85
CA PHE A 187 -5.67 -4.25 16.80
C PHE A 187 -6.88 -4.92 17.44
N ASP A 188 -8.04 -4.28 17.31
CA ASP A 188 -9.35 -4.80 17.72
C ASP A 188 -10.31 -4.65 16.55
N SER A 189 -10.41 -5.73 15.77
CA SER A 189 -11.11 -5.76 14.47
C SER A 189 -12.50 -5.12 14.52
N PRO A 190 -12.80 -4.17 13.64
CA PRO A 190 -12.02 -3.72 12.50
C PRO A 190 -11.04 -2.56 12.79
N LEU A 191 -10.83 -2.16 14.04
CA LEU A 191 -10.07 -0.96 14.38
C LEU A 191 -8.58 -1.25 14.58
N VAL A 192 -7.74 -0.42 13.98
CA VAL A 192 -6.29 -0.39 14.15
C VAL A 192 -5.92 0.85 14.97
N PHE A 193 -5.34 0.64 16.14
CA PHE A 193 -4.86 1.72 17.02
C PHE A 193 -3.36 1.91 16.80
N HIS A 194 -2.93 3.15 16.56
CA HIS A 194 -1.54 3.46 16.24
C HIS A 194 -1.08 4.81 16.80
N SER A 195 0.24 5.03 16.85
CA SER A 195 0.85 6.26 17.34
C SER A 195 1.22 7.27 16.24
N ALA A 196 1.08 6.91 14.95
CA ALA A 196 1.26 7.86 13.85
C ALA A 196 0.19 8.95 13.96
N SER A 197 0.61 10.21 14.13
CA SER A 197 -0.30 11.32 14.45
C SER A 197 -1.24 11.63 13.30
N LEU A 198 -2.52 11.81 13.59
CA LEU A 198 -3.53 12.26 12.65
C LEU A 198 -3.99 13.68 13.00
N SER A 199 -4.33 14.46 11.97
CA SER A 199 -4.90 15.80 12.04
C SER A 199 -6.14 15.90 11.16
N PRO A 200 -7.03 16.86 11.38
CA PRO A 200 -8.16 17.10 10.48
C PRO A 200 -7.70 17.19 9.02
N GLY A 201 -8.34 16.43 8.14
CA GLY A 201 -7.95 16.25 6.74
C GLY A 201 -7.16 14.98 6.43
N ASN A 202 -6.61 14.27 7.43
CA ASN A 202 -6.00 12.96 7.21
C ASN A 202 -7.03 11.83 7.09
N SER A 203 -8.27 12.06 7.51
CA SER A 203 -9.38 11.10 7.35
C SER A 203 -9.52 10.66 5.90
N GLY A 204 -9.60 9.36 5.66
CA GLY A 204 -9.67 8.74 4.34
C GLY A 204 -8.32 8.38 3.73
N GLY A 205 -7.21 8.88 4.26
CA GLY A 205 -5.87 8.53 3.80
C GLY A 205 -5.41 7.14 4.28
N PRO A 206 -4.37 6.56 3.67
CA PRO A 206 -3.91 5.22 4.01
C PRO A 206 -3.06 5.18 5.28
N LEU A 207 -3.20 4.09 6.03
CA LEU A 207 -2.25 3.62 7.04
C LEU A 207 -1.47 2.46 6.42
N VAL A 208 -0.14 2.58 6.34
CA VAL A 208 0.72 1.72 5.53
C VAL A 208 1.79 1.05 6.38
N GLU A 209 2.11 -0.20 6.09
CA GLU A 209 3.25 -0.91 6.68
C GLU A 209 4.58 -0.62 5.97
N ASN A 210 5.67 -1.15 6.49
CA ASN A 210 7.03 -0.87 6.02
C ASN A 210 7.38 -1.45 4.63
N VAL A 211 6.54 -2.30 4.05
CA VAL A 211 6.68 -2.80 2.66
C VAL A 211 5.67 -2.20 1.69
N GLY A 212 4.80 -1.30 2.17
CA GLY A 212 3.84 -0.59 1.32
C GLY A 212 2.44 -1.18 1.30
N TYR A 213 2.18 -2.29 2.02
CA TYR A 213 0.83 -2.82 2.15
C TYR A 213 -0.01 -1.96 3.09
N ILE A 214 -1.31 -1.97 2.89
CA ILE A 214 -2.24 -1.12 3.61
C ILE A 214 -2.75 -1.87 4.85
N TYR A 215 -2.58 -1.27 6.02
CA TYR A 215 -3.24 -1.72 7.25
C TYR A 215 -4.68 -1.25 7.33
N GLY A 216 -4.99 -0.05 6.83
CA GLY A 216 -6.31 0.53 6.95
C GLY A 216 -6.44 1.95 6.41
N VAL A 217 -7.58 2.54 6.70
CA VAL A 217 -7.98 3.91 6.34
C VAL A 217 -7.98 4.76 7.60
N ASN A 218 -7.19 5.82 7.62
CA ASN A 218 -7.15 6.78 8.73
C ASN A 218 -8.53 7.39 8.93
N THR A 219 -9.09 7.33 10.15
CA THR A 219 -10.43 7.87 10.38
C THR A 219 -10.49 8.96 11.46
N GLY A 220 -9.58 8.94 12.41
CA GLY A 220 -9.57 9.99 13.43
C GLY A 220 -8.76 9.68 14.67
N SER A 221 -8.95 10.48 15.69
CA SER A 221 -8.42 10.28 17.04
C SER A 221 -9.57 10.20 18.04
N LYS A 222 -9.56 9.21 18.91
CA LYS A 222 -10.47 9.20 20.07
C LYS A 222 -9.74 9.79 21.28
N PRO A 223 -10.46 10.51 22.17
CA PRO A 223 -9.87 11.09 23.38
C PRO A 223 -9.59 10.03 24.47
N ILE A 224 -9.23 8.81 24.08
CA ILE A 224 -8.94 7.69 25.02
C ILE A 224 -7.53 7.84 25.65
N GLY A 225 -6.78 8.88 25.26
CA GLY A 225 -5.43 9.17 25.76
C GLY A 225 -4.61 9.94 24.73
N GLN A 226 -3.49 10.50 25.16
CA GLN A 226 -2.57 11.16 24.24
C GLN A 226 -1.92 10.12 23.32
N ASN A 227 -1.93 10.39 22.00
CA ASN A 227 -1.31 9.58 20.94
C ASN A 227 -2.05 8.29 20.52
N PHE A 228 -3.34 8.16 20.79
CA PHE A 228 -4.16 7.10 20.20
C PHE A 228 -4.88 7.62 18.97
N ASN A 229 -4.38 7.21 17.79
CA ASN A 229 -5.03 7.45 16.52
C ASN A 229 -5.66 6.16 16.02
N ILE A 230 -6.69 6.27 15.20
CA ILE A 230 -7.51 5.15 14.77
C ILE A 230 -7.58 5.13 13.27
N SER A 231 -7.39 3.93 12.70
CA SER A 231 -7.70 3.62 11.32
C SER A 231 -8.69 2.45 11.27
N VAL A 232 -9.54 2.44 10.25
CA VAL A 232 -10.40 1.30 9.95
C VAL A 232 -9.56 0.30 9.16
N GLY A 233 -9.37 -0.89 9.71
CA GLY A 233 -8.55 -1.93 9.10
C GLY A 233 -9.13 -2.45 7.79
N VAL A 234 -8.26 -2.90 6.90
CA VAL A 234 -8.66 -3.44 5.57
C VAL A 234 -9.62 -4.62 5.63
N ASN A 235 -9.66 -5.34 6.74
CA ASN A 235 -10.64 -6.42 6.94
C ASN A 235 -12.10 -5.92 6.98
N ALA A 236 -12.34 -4.62 7.25
CA ALA A 236 -13.65 -4.00 7.12
C ALA A 236 -14.09 -3.82 5.66
N PHE A 237 -13.16 -3.88 4.69
CA PHE A 237 -13.50 -3.80 3.26
C PHE A 237 -14.29 -5.02 2.82
N CYS A 238 -14.02 -6.19 3.43
CA CYS A 238 -14.70 -7.43 3.12
C CYS A 238 -16.19 -7.34 3.46
N ASP A 239 -17.01 -7.88 2.57
CA ASP A 239 -18.47 -7.95 2.67
C ASP A 239 -19.20 -6.60 2.49
N ARG A 240 -18.48 -5.48 2.49
CA ARG A 240 -19.06 -4.14 2.30
C ARG A 240 -18.62 -3.49 0.98
N LEU A 241 -17.32 -3.33 0.78
CA LEU A 241 -16.76 -2.71 -0.42
C LEU A 241 -16.21 -3.76 -1.40
N ILE A 242 -15.69 -4.86 -0.86
CA ILE A 242 -15.06 -5.96 -1.60
C ILE A 242 -15.76 -7.26 -1.25
N LEU A 243 -16.05 -8.10 -2.25
CA LEU A 243 -16.48 -9.48 -2.06
C LEU A 243 -15.24 -10.32 -1.80
N CYS A 244 -15.17 -10.92 -0.62
CA CYS A 244 -14.05 -11.75 -0.17
C CYS A 244 -14.48 -13.21 -0.08
N GLU A 245 -14.57 -13.91 -1.21
CA GLU A 245 -15.09 -15.28 -1.28
C GLU A 245 -14.28 -16.29 -0.46
N LYS A 246 -12.96 -16.03 -0.30
CA LYS A 246 -12.05 -16.90 0.45
C LYS A 246 -11.46 -16.22 1.68
N ARG A 247 -12.31 -15.65 2.53
CA ARG A 247 -11.92 -14.91 3.75
C ARG A 247 -10.86 -15.60 4.63
N LYS A 248 -10.74 -16.93 4.54
CA LYS A 248 -9.76 -17.72 5.29
C LYS A 248 -8.30 -17.35 4.96
N TYR A 249 -8.03 -16.96 3.71
CA TYR A 249 -6.67 -16.56 3.28
C TYR A 249 -6.25 -15.17 3.77
N TRP A 250 -7.21 -14.33 4.12
CA TRP A 250 -6.96 -12.99 4.66
C TRP A 250 -6.62 -13.01 6.16
N VAL A 251 -6.93 -14.10 6.82
CA VAL A 251 -6.72 -14.27 8.26
C VAL A 251 -5.42 -15.00 8.58
N ASP A 252 -4.85 -15.73 7.63
CA ASP A 252 -3.75 -16.69 7.87
C ASP A 252 -2.40 -16.28 7.23
N LYS A 253 -2.28 -15.07 6.63
CA LYS A 253 -1.00 -14.52 6.13
C LYS A 253 -0.26 -13.72 7.17
#